data_1eaf231591c4ad21d95adc46f396f681
#
_entry.id   1eaf231591c4ad21d95adc46f396f681
#
_cell.length_a   1.000
_cell.length_b   1.000
_cell.length_c   1.000
_cell.angle_alpha   90.00
_cell.angle_beta   90.00
_cell.angle_gamma   90.00
#
_symmetry.space_group_name_H-M   'P 1'
#
loop_
_entity.id
_entity.type
_entity.pdbx_description
1 polymer ?
#
loop_
_entity_poly.entity_id
_entity_poly.type
_entity_poly.pdbx_seq_one_letter_code
_entity_poly.pdbx_strand_id
1 'polypeptide(L)'
;MAAFKNKDNGTWYVQFRYTDWRGERQQKLKRGFPTKKAALAWEREFLMKKQADLNMTLESFVELYTQDVKPKLKLNTWLTKESIIQKKILPYLGKRKLSEITPQDIFCWQNEIRQITDKNGKPLSTTYLKTIHNQMSAIFNHAVRFYGLQSNPAAKAGSMGEKESTEMQFWTKEEFLKVIDAMMDSPIHYYAFEMLYWCGLRIGELFALTPDDFNFEAGTVTISKSYQRIKGEDVITCPKTKKSNRVIQMPQFLSEEIQDYIKQLYGVEHDSRLFPLSKHSMKSAMEKACKATSVKVIRLHDLRHPYVKPTTKKFITFFEVFRAAS
;
A
#
# COMPACT_ATOMS: atom_id res chain seq x y z
N MET A 1 27.74 -37.99 6.88
CA MET A 1 27.79 -36.84 7.79
C MET A 1 28.94 -37.02 8.74
N ALA A 2 29.93 -36.12 8.72
CA ALA A 2 31.10 -36.23 9.58
C ALA A 2 31.33 -34.92 10.34
N ALA A 3 31.33 -34.99 11.66
CA ALA A 3 31.74 -33.89 12.51
C ALA A 3 33.16 -34.21 13.06
N PHE A 4 34.03 -33.21 13.01
CA PHE A 4 35.43 -33.30 13.35
C PHE A 4 35.69 -32.48 14.62
N LYS A 5 36.62 -32.99 15.46
CA LYS A 5 37.05 -32.28 16.67
C LYS A 5 38.27 -31.42 16.33
N ASN A 6 38.22 -30.14 16.68
CA ASN A 6 39.40 -29.26 16.57
C ASN A 6 40.34 -29.59 17.75
N LYS A 7 41.58 -29.94 17.42
CA LYS A 7 42.59 -30.35 18.41
C LYS A 7 43.09 -29.18 19.26
N ASP A 8 43.04 -27.94 18.72
CA ASP A 8 43.61 -26.76 19.37
C ASP A 8 42.72 -26.19 20.47
N ASN A 9 41.37 -26.26 20.31
CA ASN A 9 40.42 -25.66 21.24
C ASN A 9 39.31 -26.59 21.73
N GLY A 10 39.40 -27.89 21.40
CA GLY A 10 38.46 -28.91 21.87
C GLY A 10 37.03 -28.79 21.29
N THR A 11 36.73 -27.80 20.47
CA THR A 11 35.39 -27.63 19.88
C THR A 11 35.19 -28.53 18.67
N TRP A 12 33.94 -28.72 18.29
CA TRP A 12 33.58 -29.51 17.12
C TRP A 12 33.24 -28.62 15.93
N TYR A 13 33.47 -29.13 14.71
CA TYR A 13 33.07 -28.47 13.46
C TYR A 13 32.50 -29.47 12.48
N VAL A 14 31.67 -28.97 11.53
CA VAL A 14 31.17 -29.76 10.40
C VAL A 14 31.65 -29.11 9.11
N GLN A 15 31.97 -29.96 8.14
CA GLN A 15 32.32 -29.57 6.79
C GLN A 15 31.64 -30.55 5.84
N PHE A 16 30.78 -29.99 4.96
CA PHE A 16 30.01 -30.81 4.02
C PHE A 16 29.82 -30.05 2.70
N ARG A 17 29.50 -30.79 1.66
CA ARG A 17 29.18 -30.27 0.35
C ARG A 17 27.67 -30.31 0.18
N TYR A 18 27.11 -29.25 -0.46
CA TYR A 18 25.72 -29.18 -0.85
C TYR A 18 25.64 -28.54 -2.23
N THR A 19 24.55 -28.79 -2.96
CA THR A 19 24.27 -28.15 -4.23
C THR A 19 23.52 -26.86 -3.95
N ASP A 20 24.02 -25.72 -4.46
CA ASP A 20 23.35 -24.44 -4.32
C ASP A 20 22.19 -24.30 -5.32
N TRP A 21 21.52 -23.16 -5.27
CA TRP A 21 20.39 -22.82 -6.14
C TRP A 21 20.79 -22.70 -7.64
N ARG A 22 22.08 -22.58 -7.96
CA ARG A 22 22.61 -22.57 -9.32
C ARG A 22 22.90 -23.97 -9.86
N GLY A 23 22.75 -24.98 -9.03
CA GLY A 23 23.18 -26.35 -9.35
C GLY A 23 24.67 -26.59 -9.11
N GLU A 24 25.39 -25.58 -8.58
CA GLU A 24 26.82 -25.68 -8.31
C GLU A 24 27.09 -26.35 -6.96
N ARG A 25 28.12 -27.18 -6.92
CA ARG A 25 28.58 -27.81 -5.67
C ARG A 25 29.32 -26.81 -4.81
N GLN A 26 28.73 -26.45 -3.68
CA GLN A 26 29.30 -25.55 -2.68
C GLN A 26 29.78 -26.34 -1.45
N GLN A 27 30.75 -25.80 -0.76
CA GLN A 27 31.26 -26.36 0.50
C GLN A 27 30.88 -25.42 1.66
N LYS A 28 30.32 -26.00 2.74
CA LYS A 28 30.02 -25.28 3.98
C LYS A 28 30.86 -25.81 5.11
N LEU A 29 31.55 -24.88 5.82
CA LEU A 29 32.28 -25.11 7.04
C LEU A 29 31.65 -24.30 8.17
N LYS A 30 31.35 -24.93 9.30
CA LYS A 30 30.89 -24.25 10.52
C LYS A 30 31.64 -24.83 11.71
N ARG A 31 32.27 -23.98 12.51
CA ARG A 31 33.10 -24.32 13.69
C ARG A 31 32.45 -23.80 14.97
N GLY A 32 32.98 -24.23 16.13
CA GLY A 32 32.62 -23.70 17.43
C GLY A 32 31.47 -24.42 18.13
N PHE A 33 31.17 -25.66 17.78
CA PHE A 33 30.14 -26.44 18.48
C PHE A 33 30.71 -27.05 19.77
N PRO A 34 29.94 -27.01 20.87
CA PRO A 34 30.40 -27.60 22.15
C PRO A 34 30.46 -29.15 22.11
N THR A 35 29.62 -29.79 21.29
CA THR A 35 29.53 -31.25 21.18
C THR A 35 29.40 -31.72 19.73
N LYS A 36 29.80 -33.00 19.49
CA LYS A 36 29.60 -33.68 18.21
C LYS A 36 28.13 -33.72 17.82
N LYS A 37 27.23 -33.93 18.80
CA LYS A 37 25.77 -33.96 18.59
C LYS A 37 25.22 -32.64 18.12
N ALA A 38 25.68 -31.53 18.71
CA ALA A 38 25.27 -30.17 18.30
C ALA A 38 25.75 -29.83 16.89
N ALA A 39 26.97 -30.23 16.54
CA ALA A 39 27.51 -30.03 15.19
C ALA A 39 26.70 -30.77 14.11
N LEU A 40 26.40 -32.06 14.35
CA LEU A 40 25.59 -32.91 13.45
C LEU A 40 24.12 -32.44 13.39
N ALA A 41 23.55 -31.97 14.50
CA ALA A 41 22.20 -31.43 14.54
C ALA A 41 22.10 -30.17 13.65
N TRP A 42 23.08 -29.26 13.74
CA TRP A 42 23.15 -28.09 12.90
C TRP A 42 23.30 -28.43 11.41
N GLU A 43 24.14 -29.42 11.06
CA GLU A 43 24.27 -29.87 9.66
C GLU A 43 22.95 -30.42 9.14
N ARG A 44 22.22 -31.22 9.92
CA ARG A 44 20.90 -31.77 9.56
C ARG A 44 19.89 -30.63 9.36
N GLU A 45 19.84 -29.69 10.28
CA GLU A 45 18.95 -28.55 10.19
C GLU A 45 19.24 -27.67 8.94
N PHE A 46 20.53 -27.45 8.66
CA PHE A 46 20.94 -26.71 7.46
C PHE A 46 20.52 -27.44 6.18
N LEU A 47 20.76 -28.74 6.08
CA LEU A 47 20.40 -29.58 4.94
C LEU A 47 18.87 -29.72 4.81
N MET A 48 18.14 -29.88 5.92
CA MET A 48 16.69 -29.92 5.94
C MET A 48 16.09 -28.58 5.48
N LYS A 49 16.59 -27.45 5.95
CA LYS A 49 16.18 -26.12 5.45
C LYS A 49 16.41 -26.03 3.94
N LYS A 50 17.53 -26.49 3.42
CA LYS A 50 17.84 -26.48 2.00
C LYS A 50 17.01 -27.48 1.17
N GLN A 51 16.64 -28.63 1.71
CA GLN A 51 15.79 -29.63 1.04
C GLN A 51 14.30 -29.44 1.30
N ALA A 52 13.91 -29.02 2.51
CA ALA A 52 12.53 -28.76 2.87
C ALA A 52 11.95 -27.55 2.09
N ASP A 53 12.79 -26.57 1.77
CA ASP A 53 12.41 -25.32 1.11
C ASP A 53 11.76 -25.52 -0.27
N LEU A 54 11.99 -26.67 -0.92
CA LEU A 54 11.42 -26.96 -2.25
C LEU A 54 10.28 -28.00 -2.23
N ASN A 55 10.20 -28.85 -1.19
CA ASN A 55 9.18 -29.90 -1.08
C ASN A 55 8.01 -29.55 -0.17
N MET A 56 8.05 -28.39 0.49
CA MET A 56 6.92 -27.90 1.28
C MET A 56 5.76 -27.45 0.39
N THR A 57 4.55 -27.42 0.94
CA THR A 57 3.38 -26.87 0.25
C THR A 57 3.49 -25.37 0.11
N LEU A 58 2.79 -24.79 -0.88
CA LEU A 58 2.70 -23.33 -1.02
C LEU A 58 2.13 -22.69 0.24
N GLU A 59 1.19 -23.31 0.93
CA GLU A 59 0.61 -22.83 2.18
C GLU A 59 1.68 -22.72 3.28
N SER A 60 2.48 -23.77 3.50
CA SER A 60 3.60 -23.73 4.45
C SER A 60 4.67 -22.71 4.07
N PHE A 61 4.93 -22.54 2.77
CA PHE A 61 5.85 -21.51 2.30
C PHE A 61 5.31 -20.09 2.55
N VAL A 62 4.01 -19.87 2.41
CA VAL A 62 3.36 -18.58 2.70
C VAL A 62 3.53 -18.18 4.17
N GLU A 63 3.59 -19.13 5.10
CA GLU A 63 3.90 -18.82 6.50
C GLU A 63 5.31 -18.23 6.65
N LEU A 64 6.32 -18.83 6.00
CA LEU A 64 7.68 -18.31 5.98
C LEU A 64 7.75 -16.94 5.28
N TYR A 65 7.10 -16.81 4.12
CA TYR A 65 6.97 -15.54 3.41
C TYR A 65 6.35 -14.46 4.30
N THR A 66 5.35 -14.82 5.10
CA THR A 66 4.70 -13.91 6.05
C THR A 66 5.67 -13.44 7.13
N GLN A 67 6.43 -14.35 7.74
CA GLN A 67 7.43 -14.02 8.76
C GLN A 67 8.51 -13.07 8.21
N ASP A 68 8.96 -13.28 6.97
CA ASP A 68 10.01 -12.50 6.35
C ASP A 68 9.56 -11.10 5.87
N VAL A 69 8.33 -11.00 5.39
CA VAL A 69 7.84 -9.82 4.64
C VAL A 69 6.95 -8.91 5.49
N LYS A 70 6.09 -9.46 6.34
CA LYS A 70 5.15 -8.70 7.17
C LYS A 70 5.82 -7.63 8.03
N PRO A 71 6.95 -7.88 8.73
CA PRO A 71 7.61 -6.87 9.56
C PRO A 71 8.14 -5.66 8.78
N LYS A 72 8.37 -5.83 7.47
CA LYS A 72 8.93 -4.79 6.59
C LYS A 72 7.85 -3.93 5.92
N LEU A 73 6.58 -4.26 6.12
CA LEU A 73 5.46 -3.60 5.44
C LEU A 73 4.59 -2.81 6.41
N LYS A 74 4.00 -1.72 5.91
CA LYS A 74 2.93 -1.04 6.63
C LYS A 74 1.71 -1.96 6.75
N LEU A 75 1.04 -1.91 7.90
CA LEU A 75 -0.10 -2.78 8.23
C LEU A 75 -1.14 -2.88 7.10
N ASN A 76 -1.59 -1.75 6.56
CA ASN A 76 -2.60 -1.74 5.48
C ASN A 76 -2.11 -2.43 4.19
N THR A 77 -0.82 -2.31 3.88
CA THR A 77 -0.22 -3.00 2.73
C THR A 77 -0.21 -4.51 2.95
N TRP A 78 0.13 -4.93 4.18
CA TRP A 78 0.12 -6.33 4.54
C TRP A 78 -1.29 -6.92 4.48
N LEU A 79 -2.29 -6.26 5.08
CA LEU A 79 -3.68 -6.73 5.09
C LEU A 79 -4.25 -6.93 3.68
N THR A 80 -3.90 -6.06 2.75
CA THR A 80 -4.29 -6.22 1.34
C THR A 80 -3.65 -7.46 0.72
N LYS A 81 -2.34 -7.67 0.95
CA LYS A 81 -1.62 -8.84 0.48
C LYS A 81 -2.17 -10.13 1.10
N GLU A 82 -2.36 -10.14 2.41
CA GLU A 82 -2.91 -11.26 3.17
C GLU A 82 -4.30 -11.66 2.65
N SER A 83 -5.18 -10.68 2.42
CA SER A 83 -6.51 -10.95 1.85
C SER A 83 -6.44 -11.60 0.46
N ILE A 84 -5.53 -11.16 -0.40
CA ILE A 84 -5.33 -11.78 -1.72
C ILE A 84 -4.79 -13.20 -1.56
N ILE A 85 -3.79 -13.41 -0.74
CA ILE A 85 -3.17 -14.71 -0.50
C ILE A 85 -4.23 -15.70 -0.01
N GLN A 86 -4.95 -15.33 1.04
CA GLN A 86 -5.93 -16.21 1.69
C GLN A 86 -7.15 -16.52 0.81
N LYS A 87 -7.63 -15.54 0.02
CA LYS A 87 -8.89 -15.68 -0.71
C LYS A 87 -8.73 -16.06 -2.18
N LYS A 88 -7.56 -15.79 -2.77
CA LYS A 88 -7.35 -15.92 -4.22
C LYS A 88 -6.17 -16.81 -4.62
N ILE A 89 -5.30 -17.19 -3.69
CA ILE A 89 -4.11 -18.01 -3.97
C ILE A 89 -4.22 -19.36 -3.26
N LEU A 90 -4.27 -19.36 -1.95
CA LEU A 90 -4.22 -20.60 -1.15
C LEU A 90 -5.38 -21.58 -1.42
N PRO A 91 -6.63 -21.15 -1.67
CA PRO A 91 -7.71 -22.09 -1.98
C PRO A 91 -7.46 -22.95 -3.21
N TYR A 92 -6.65 -22.46 -4.15
CA TYR A 92 -6.37 -23.14 -5.43
C TYR A 92 -5.07 -23.92 -5.41
N LEU A 93 -4.01 -23.34 -4.89
CA LEU A 93 -2.65 -23.86 -5.02
C LEU A 93 -1.98 -24.19 -3.66
N GLY A 94 -2.64 -23.84 -2.55
CA GLY A 94 -2.04 -23.96 -1.20
C GLY A 94 -1.51 -25.35 -0.86
N LYS A 95 -2.25 -26.39 -1.21
CA LYS A 95 -1.88 -27.80 -0.93
C LYS A 95 -0.83 -28.38 -1.87
N ARG A 96 -0.48 -27.69 -2.97
CA ARG A 96 0.54 -28.17 -3.91
C ARG A 96 1.95 -27.86 -3.39
N LYS A 97 2.89 -28.72 -3.67
CA LYS A 97 4.29 -28.47 -3.36
C LYS A 97 4.82 -27.32 -4.21
N LEU A 98 5.58 -26.43 -3.57
CA LEU A 98 6.12 -25.22 -4.21
C LEU A 98 6.98 -25.57 -5.45
N SER A 99 7.78 -26.63 -5.38
CA SER A 99 8.64 -27.10 -6.47
C SER A 99 7.88 -27.72 -7.65
N GLU A 100 6.65 -28.19 -7.44
CA GLU A 100 5.84 -28.88 -8.45
C GLU A 100 4.87 -27.92 -9.16
N ILE A 101 4.75 -26.67 -8.73
CA ILE A 101 3.88 -25.69 -9.39
C ILE A 101 4.53 -25.22 -10.68
N THR A 102 3.88 -25.54 -11.79
CA THR A 102 4.33 -25.21 -13.15
C THR A 102 3.70 -23.94 -13.70
N PRO A 103 4.25 -23.34 -14.76
CA PRO A 103 3.58 -22.24 -15.46
C PRO A 103 2.18 -22.60 -15.96
N GLN A 104 1.94 -23.87 -16.34
CA GLN A 104 0.63 -24.37 -16.75
C GLN A 104 -0.38 -24.30 -15.59
N ASP A 105 0.02 -24.66 -14.38
CA ASP A 105 -0.84 -24.56 -13.19
C ASP A 105 -1.23 -23.12 -12.89
N ILE A 106 -0.27 -22.20 -13.04
CA ILE A 106 -0.54 -20.76 -12.88
C ILE A 106 -1.51 -20.28 -13.97
N PHE A 107 -1.37 -20.74 -15.21
CA PHE A 107 -2.30 -20.38 -16.29
C PHE A 107 -3.73 -20.90 -16.02
N CYS A 108 -3.88 -22.14 -15.56
CA CYS A 108 -5.16 -22.69 -15.14
C CYS A 108 -5.78 -21.87 -14.01
N TRP A 109 -5.01 -21.56 -12.96
CA TRP A 109 -5.42 -20.70 -11.87
C TRP A 109 -5.85 -19.31 -12.33
N GLN A 110 -5.13 -18.67 -13.27
CA GLN A 110 -5.51 -17.39 -13.84
C GLN A 110 -6.90 -17.45 -14.50
N ASN A 111 -7.19 -18.53 -15.24
CA ASN A 111 -8.48 -18.71 -15.90
C ASN A 111 -9.62 -18.84 -14.87
N GLU A 112 -9.41 -19.58 -13.79
CA GLU A 112 -10.40 -19.70 -12.71
C GLU A 112 -10.62 -18.34 -11.99
N ILE A 113 -9.56 -17.59 -11.71
CA ILE A 113 -9.68 -16.25 -11.09
C ILE A 113 -10.42 -15.26 -11.98
N ARG A 114 -10.27 -15.33 -13.31
CA ARG A 114 -11.00 -14.46 -14.26
C ARG A 114 -12.52 -14.71 -14.27
N GLN A 115 -12.96 -15.92 -13.91
CA GLN A 115 -14.38 -16.25 -13.83
C GLN A 115 -15.07 -15.75 -12.54
N ILE A 116 -14.28 -15.30 -11.55
CA ILE A 116 -14.85 -14.79 -10.30
C ILE A 116 -15.53 -13.45 -10.54
N THR A 117 -16.73 -13.34 -10.04
CA THR A 117 -17.50 -12.09 -10.01
C THR A 117 -17.49 -11.43 -8.61
N ASP A 118 -17.76 -10.14 -8.57
CA ASP A 118 -17.98 -9.40 -7.33
C ASP A 118 -19.39 -9.68 -6.75
N LYS A 119 -19.73 -9.00 -5.64
CA LYS A 119 -21.03 -9.14 -4.97
C LYS A 119 -22.23 -8.73 -5.85
N ASN A 120 -21.98 -7.98 -6.91
CA ASN A 120 -22.99 -7.48 -7.86
C ASN A 120 -22.99 -8.28 -9.16
N GLY A 121 -22.31 -9.43 -9.21
CA GLY A 121 -22.21 -10.27 -10.41
C GLY A 121 -21.29 -9.71 -11.50
N LYS A 122 -20.52 -8.63 -11.24
CA LYS A 122 -19.59 -8.05 -12.21
C LYS A 122 -18.23 -8.76 -12.16
N PRO A 123 -17.57 -8.99 -13.31
CA PRO A 123 -16.23 -9.53 -13.34
C PRO A 123 -15.24 -8.63 -12.60
N LEU A 124 -14.17 -9.23 -12.07
CA LEU A 124 -13.10 -8.49 -11.42
C LEU A 124 -12.40 -7.56 -12.43
N SER A 125 -12.07 -6.33 -12.01
CA SER A 125 -11.37 -5.38 -12.90
C SER A 125 -9.99 -5.90 -13.32
N THR A 126 -9.56 -5.57 -14.54
CA THR A 126 -8.26 -5.95 -15.10
C THR A 126 -7.10 -5.51 -14.22
N THR A 127 -7.19 -4.32 -13.62
CA THR A 127 -6.20 -3.81 -12.64
C THR A 127 -6.16 -4.65 -11.37
N TYR A 128 -7.29 -5.13 -10.87
CA TYR A 128 -7.33 -6.00 -9.70
C TYR A 128 -6.79 -7.39 -10.02
N LEU A 129 -7.13 -7.96 -11.17
CA LEU A 129 -6.55 -9.22 -11.67
C LEU A 129 -5.02 -9.13 -11.75
N LYS A 130 -4.49 -8.03 -12.29
CA LYS A 130 -3.03 -7.76 -12.29
C LYS A 130 -2.45 -7.71 -10.88
N THR A 131 -3.15 -7.10 -9.93
CA THR A 131 -2.70 -7.03 -8.52
C THR A 131 -2.64 -8.42 -7.89
N ILE A 132 -3.62 -9.29 -8.16
CA ILE A 132 -3.65 -10.68 -7.70
C ILE A 132 -2.46 -11.45 -8.28
N HIS A 133 -2.23 -11.34 -9.59
CA HIS A 133 -1.09 -11.99 -10.25
C HIS A 133 0.25 -11.50 -9.69
N ASN A 134 0.41 -10.20 -9.51
CA ASN A 134 1.63 -9.61 -8.94
C ASN A 134 1.91 -10.14 -7.53
N GLN A 135 0.87 -10.41 -6.73
CA GLN A 135 1.03 -11.01 -5.41
C GLN A 135 1.52 -12.45 -5.48
N MET A 136 1.00 -13.27 -6.41
CA MET A 136 1.51 -14.62 -6.68
C MET A 136 2.97 -14.57 -7.12
N SER A 137 3.29 -13.72 -8.09
CA SER A 137 4.66 -13.55 -8.58
C SER A 137 5.63 -13.07 -7.49
N ALA A 138 5.17 -12.24 -6.55
CA ALA A 138 5.99 -11.77 -5.42
C ALA A 138 6.35 -12.92 -4.47
N ILE A 139 5.44 -13.85 -4.20
CA ILE A 139 5.70 -15.05 -3.39
C ILE A 139 6.77 -15.92 -4.06
N PHE A 140 6.62 -16.22 -5.34
CA PHE A 140 7.60 -17.03 -6.07
C PHE A 140 8.95 -16.32 -6.25
N ASN A 141 8.97 -15.00 -6.46
CA ASN A 141 10.23 -14.24 -6.48
C ASN A 141 10.97 -14.30 -5.14
N HIS A 142 10.23 -14.30 -4.04
CA HIS A 142 10.81 -14.47 -2.71
C HIS A 142 11.41 -15.88 -2.55
N ALA A 143 10.71 -16.91 -3.03
CA ALA A 143 11.20 -18.28 -3.04
C ALA A 143 12.47 -18.44 -3.90
N VAL A 144 12.51 -17.83 -5.08
CA VAL A 144 13.71 -17.83 -5.95
C VAL A 144 14.88 -17.13 -5.27
N ARG A 145 14.64 -15.95 -4.67
CA ARG A 145 15.72 -15.13 -4.12
C ARG A 145 16.33 -15.69 -2.84
N PHE A 146 15.51 -16.29 -1.98
CA PHE A 146 15.94 -16.63 -0.61
C PHE A 146 15.88 -18.12 -0.27
N TYR A 147 15.12 -18.91 -1.03
CA TYR A 147 14.82 -20.31 -0.70
C TYR A 147 15.25 -21.31 -1.77
N GLY A 148 15.90 -20.84 -2.84
CA GLY A 148 16.54 -21.70 -3.84
C GLY A 148 15.60 -22.31 -4.87
N LEU A 149 14.40 -21.76 -5.07
CA LEU A 149 13.55 -22.11 -6.21
C LEU A 149 14.25 -21.67 -7.51
N GLN A 150 14.33 -22.55 -8.51
CA GLN A 150 15.09 -22.29 -9.73
C GLN A 150 14.54 -21.14 -10.58
N SER A 151 13.22 -21.03 -10.66
CA SER A 151 12.57 -19.99 -11.46
C SER A 151 11.16 -19.70 -10.95
N ASN A 152 10.66 -18.50 -11.26
CA ASN A 152 9.31 -18.08 -10.92
C ASN A 152 8.31 -18.56 -12.00
N PRO A 153 7.43 -19.56 -11.71
CA PRO A 153 6.45 -20.05 -12.66
C PRO A 153 5.38 -18.98 -13.00
N ALA A 154 5.06 -18.08 -12.08
CA ALA A 154 4.10 -17.02 -12.35
C ALA A 154 4.65 -15.98 -13.34
N ALA A 155 5.94 -15.68 -13.29
CA ALA A 155 6.56 -14.81 -14.28
C ALA A 155 6.58 -15.45 -15.69
N LYS A 156 6.82 -16.76 -15.76
CA LYS A 156 6.78 -17.51 -17.04
C LYS A 156 5.37 -17.62 -17.62
N ALA A 157 4.34 -17.75 -16.80
CA ALA A 157 2.95 -17.81 -17.24
C ALA A 157 2.43 -16.48 -17.83
N GLY A 158 3.13 -15.37 -17.57
CA GLY A 158 2.70 -14.05 -18.01
C GLY A 158 1.69 -13.38 -17.09
N SER A 159 1.51 -12.07 -17.27
CA SER A 159 0.64 -11.26 -16.43
C SER A 159 -0.85 -11.57 -16.65
N MET A 160 -1.63 -11.45 -15.59
CA MET A 160 -3.09 -11.55 -15.65
C MET A 160 -3.69 -10.13 -15.55
N GLY A 161 -4.31 -9.69 -16.62
CA GLY A 161 -4.92 -8.35 -16.69
C GLY A 161 -3.93 -7.23 -17.06
N GLU A 162 -4.48 -6.10 -17.40
CA GLU A 162 -3.76 -4.92 -17.87
C GLU A 162 -3.95 -3.75 -16.89
N LYS A 163 -3.08 -2.76 -16.99
CA LYS A 163 -3.29 -1.51 -16.29
C LYS A 163 -4.17 -0.62 -17.16
N GLU A 164 -5.46 -0.62 -16.91
CA GLU A 164 -6.34 0.38 -17.53
C GLU A 164 -6.03 1.77 -16.96
N SER A 165 -5.72 2.69 -17.84
CA SER A 165 -5.70 4.11 -17.52
C SER A 165 -7.07 4.68 -17.88
N THR A 166 -8.00 4.72 -16.94
CA THR A 166 -9.19 5.56 -17.10
C THR A 166 -8.75 7.01 -17.17
N GLU A 167 -9.27 7.75 -18.15
CA GLU A 167 -9.05 9.19 -18.20
C GLU A 167 -9.47 9.83 -16.88
N MET A 168 -8.60 10.70 -16.41
CA MET A 168 -8.79 11.40 -15.16
C MET A 168 -9.84 12.48 -15.36
N GLN A 169 -10.93 12.42 -14.61
CA GLN A 169 -11.95 13.47 -14.60
C GLN A 169 -11.60 14.48 -13.53
N PHE A 170 -11.81 15.74 -13.83
CA PHE A 170 -11.61 16.86 -12.89
C PHE A 170 -12.76 17.87 -13.04
N TRP A 171 -12.96 18.67 -12.01
CA TRP A 171 -13.84 19.84 -12.08
C TRP A 171 -13.05 21.07 -12.50
N THR A 172 -13.68 21.92 -13.30
CA THR A 172 -13.22 23.29 -13.47
C THR A 172 -13.47 24.08 -12.18
N LYS A 173 -12.89 25.28 -12.08
CA LYS A 173 -13.14 26.16 -10.93
C LYS A 173 -14.65 26.50 -10.80
N GLU A 174 -15.30 26.76 -11.90
CA GLU A 174 -16.74 27.10 -11.95
C GLU A 174 -17.59 25.88 -11.52
N GLU A 175 -17.24 24.64 -11.96
CA GLU A 175 -17.90 23.43 -11.54
C GLU A 175 -17.70 23.20 -10.03
N PHE A 176 -16.47 23.42 -9.52
CA PHE A 176 -16.19 23.31 -8.09
C PHE A 176 -17.01 24.30 -7.26
N LEU A 177 -17.02 25.59 -7.62
CA LEU A 177 -17.76 26.59 -6.89
C LEU A 177 -19.27 26.28 -6.85
N LYS A 178 -19.88 25.83 -7.96
CA LYS A 178 -21.28 25.39 -7.96
C LYS A 178 -21.55 24.25 -6.99
N VAL A 179 -20.65 23.27 -6.93
CA VAL A 179 -20.81 22.10 -6.05
C VAL A 179 -20.62 22.48 -4.60
N ILE A 180 -19.64 23.34 -4.29
CA ILE A 180 -19.35 23.74 -2.91
C ILE A 180 -20.46 24.61 -2.32
N ASP A 181 -21.06 25.52 -3.12
CA ASP A 181 -22.22 26.33 -2.71
C ASP A 181 -23.40 25.44 -2.27
N ALA A 182 -23.62 24.31 -2.94
CA ALA A 182 -24.65 23.35 -2.55
C ALA A 182 -24.32 22.53 -1.29
N MET A 183 -23.14 22.74 -0.68
CA MET A 183 -22.72 22.09 0.58
C MET A 183 -22.73 23.04 1.78
N MET A 184 -23.12 24.31 1.62
CA MET A 184 -23.10 25.32 2.71
C MET A 184 -23.89 24.91 3.93
N ASP A 185 -24.97 24.13 3.77
CA ASP A 185 -25.77 23.60 4.90
C ASP A 185 -25.01 22.56 5.76
N SER A 186 -23.83 22.16 5.34
CA SER A 186 -23.00 21.18 6.06
C SER A 186 -21.55 21.69 6.17
N PRO A 187 -21.26 22.59 7.14
CA PRO A 187 -19.97 23.25 7.24
C PRO A 187 -18.77 22.30 7.26
N ILE A 188 -18.88 21.17 7.95
CA ILE A 188 -17.78 20.19 8.00
C ILE A 188 -17.43 19.61 6.62
N HIS A 189 -18.43 19.36 5.75
CA HIS A 189 -18.17 18.90 4.38
C HIS A 189 -17.66 20.05 3.53
N TYR A 190 -18.28 21.24 3.64
CA TYR A 190 -17.87 22.45 2.94
C TYR A 190 -16.37 22.69 3.12
N TYR A 191 -15.90 22.87 4.35
CA TYR A 191 -14.49 23.13 4.61
C TYR A 191 -13.58 21.95 4.27
N ALA A 192 -14.06 20.72 4.40
CA ALA A 192 -13.30 19.54 3.99
C ALA A 192 -13.03 19.53 2.47
N PHE A 193 -14.01 19.89 1.64
CA PHE A 193 -13.86 19.98 0.19
C PHE A 193 -13.01 21.19 -0.23
N GLU A 194 -13.16 22.33 0.42
CA GLU A 194 -12.32 23.52 0.23
C GLU A 194 -10.83 23.17 0.46
N MET A 195 -10.52 22.53 1.57
CA MET A 195 -9.16 22.07 1.87
C MET A 195 -8.62 21.05 0.85
N LEU A 196 -9.46 20.13 0.38
CA LEU A 196 -9.04 19.15 -0.64
C LEU A 196 -8.70 19.83 -1.97
N TYR A 197 -9.53 20.77 -2.38
CA TYR A 197 -9.41 21.44 -3.68
C TYR A 197 -8.25 22.44 -3.70
N TRP A 198 -8.24 23.41 -2.77
CA TRP A 198 -7.27 24.49 -2.77
C TRP A 198 -5.88 24.08 -2.25
N CYS A 199 -5.80 23.18 -1.30
CA CYS A 199 -4.52 22.70 -0.78
C CYS A 199 -4.03 21.39 -1.41
N GLY A 200 -4.82 20.77 -2.29
CA GLY A 200 -4.45 19.54 -2.98
C GLY A 200 -4.11 18.37 -2.03
N LEU A 201 -4.82 18.25 -0.91
CA LEU A 201 -4.58 17.23 0.10
C LEU A 201 -5.00 15.84 -0.36
N ARG A 202 -4.34 14.80 0.17
CA ARG A 202 -4.90 13.46 0.13
C ARG A 202 -5.98 13.35 1.19
N ILE A 203 -7.06 12.58 0.91
CA ILE A 203 -8.17 12.44 1.86
C ILE A 203 -7.74 11.93 3.24
N GLY A 204 -6.73 11.06 3.30
CA GLY A 204 -6.17 10.62 4.59
C GLY A 204 -5.35 11.68 5.30
N GLU A 205 -4.74 12.62 4.59
CA GLU A 205 -4.06 13.79 5.15
C GLU A 205 -5.10 14.76 5.73
N LEU A 206 -6.16 15.07 4.97
CA LEU A 206 -7.28 15.88 5.44
C LEU A 206 -7.88 15.34 6.76
N PHE A 207 -8.19 14.04 6.80
CA PHE A 207 -8.80 13.43 7.98
C PHE A 207 -7.88 13.37 9.21
N ALA A 208 -6.58 13.62 9.03
CA ALA A 208 -5.60 13.67 10.11
C ALA A 208 -5.34 15.09 10.61
N LEU A 209 -5.87 16.13 9.96
CA LEU A 209 -5.64 17.51 10.35
C LEU A 209 -6.23 17.83 11.73
N THR A 210 -5.46 18.56 12.50
CA THR A 210 -5.82 19.11 13.82
C THR A 210 -5.58 20.62 13.83
N PRO A 211 -6.11 21.39 14.76
CA PRO A 211 -5.81 22.83 14.91
C PRO A 211 -4.31 23.13 14.93
N ASP A 212 -3.49 22.31 15.57
CA ASP A 212 -2.03 22.50 15.67
C ASP A 212 -1.28 22.39 14.32
N ASP A 213 -1.92 21.86 13.29
CA ASP A 213 -1.30 21.79 11.96
C ASP A 213 -1.32 23.13 11.21
N PHE A 214 -2.07 24.15 11.71
CA PHE A 214 -2.25 25.44 11.07
C PHE A 214 -1.40 26.53 11.71
N ASN A 215 -0.78 27.34 10.86
CA ASN A 215 -0.15 28.60 11.26
C ASN A 215 -0.89 29.72 10.52
N PHE A 216 -1.84 30.37 11.19
CA PHE A 216 -2.69 31.40 10.60
C PHE A 216 -1.95 32.73 10.37
N GLU A 217 -0.91 33.03 11.16
CA GLU A 217 -0.07 34.21 10.94
C GLU A 217 0.71 34.09 9.63
N ALA A 218 1.23 32.90 9.34
CA ALA A 218 1.94 32.61 8.11
C ALA A 218 1.01 32.18 6.96
N GLY A 219 -0.29 31.94 7.23
CA GLY A 219 -1.24 31.40 6.26
C GLY A 219 -0.91 29.99 5.76
N THR A 220 -0.33 29.14 6.61
CA THR A 220 0.16 27.81 6.18
C THR A 220 -0.47 26.67 6.94
N VAL A 221 -0.52 25.50 6.30
CA VAL A 221 -0.88 24.21 6.90
C VAL A 221 0.24 23.19 6.74
N THR A 222 0.58 22.49 7.82
CA THR A 222 1.63 21.47 7.86
C THR A 222 1.04 20.07 7.68
N ILE A 223 1.51 19.35 6.68
CA ILE A 223 1.07 17.99 6.39
C ILE A 223 2.16 17.01 6.85
N SER A 224 1.96 16.43 8.01
CA SER A 224 2.92 15.51 8.66
C SER A 224 2.34 14.15 9.02
N LYS A 225 1.02 13.96 8.85
CA LYS A 225 0.30 12.76 9.29
C LYS A 225 -0.80 12.37 8.32
N SER A 226 -1.25 11.13 8.39
CA SER A 226 -2.34 10.60 7.56
C SER A 226 -3.17 9.62 8.38
N TYR A 227 -4.47 9.82 8.37
CA TYR A 227 -5.46 8.98 9.03
C TYR A 227 -5.99 7.88 8.11
N GLN A 228 -6.24 6.72 8.71
CA GLN A 228 -6.99 5.63 8.09
C GLN A 228 -7.69 4.80 9.17
N ARG A 229 -8.86 4.24 8.85
CA ARG A 229 -9.54 3.30 9.73
C ARG A 229 -9.22 1.88 9.28
N ILE A 230 -8.64 1.08 10.18
CA ILE A 230 -8.21 -0.30 9.90
C ILE A 230 -8.87 -1.23 10.90
N LYS A 231 -9.66 -2.20 10.43
CA LYS A 231 -10.40 -3.17 11.26
C LYS A 231 -11.25 -2.52 12.37
N GLY A 232 -11.80 -1.33 12.09
CA GLY A 232 -12.62 -0.60 13.05
C GLY A 232 -11.86 0.35 13.97
N GLU A 233 -10.52 0.33 13.95
CA GLU A 233 -9.66 1.19 14.76
C GLU A 233 -9.14 2.38 13.96
N ASP A 234 -9.03 3.51 14.61
CA ASP A 234 -8.48 4.74 14.04
C ASP A 234 -6.96 4.71 14.13
N VAL A 235 -6.30 4.80 12.99
CA VAL A 235 -4.83 4.72 12.91
C VAL A 235 -4.29 5.97 12.23
N ILE A 236 -3.51 6.75 12.96
CA ILE A 236 -2.74 7.88 12.44
C ILE A 236 -1.32 7.41 12.19
N THR A 237 -0.82 7.61 10.98
CA THR A 237 0.53 7.20 10.57
C THR A 237 1.30 8.37 9.98
N CYS A 238 2.62 8.36 10.18
CA CYS A 238 3.49 9.25 9.43
C CYS A 238 3.39 8.98 7.91
N PRO A 239 3.61 9.96 7.06
CA PRO A 239 3.61 9.81 5.62
C PRO A 239 4.60 8.73 5.16
N LYS A 240 4.37 8.18 3.95
CA LYS A 240 5.18 7.07 3.40
C LYS A 240 6.63 7.45 3.10
N THR A 241 6.90 8.73 2.86
CA THR A 241 8.24 9.24 2.51
C THR A 241 8.48 10.58 3.20
N LYS A 242 9.75 10.92 3.47
CA LYS A 242 10.14 12.24 4.01
C LYS A 242 9.64 13.41 3.13
N LYS A 243 9.59 13.22 1.80
CA LYS A 243 9.03 14.21 0.84
C LYS A 243 7.52 14.42 0.95
N SER A 244 6.81 13.56 1.67
CA SER A 244 5.37 13.73 1.90
C SER A 244 5.07 14.69 3.05
N ASN A 245 6.05 14.94 3.94
CA ASN A 245 5.97 16.02 4.91
C ASN A 245 6.21 17.32 4.15
N ARG A 246 5.24 18.21 4.21
CA ARG A 246 5.28 19.48 3.49
C ARG A 246 4.45 20.53 4.21
N VAL A 247 4.84 21.78 4.03
CA VAL A 247 4.05 22.93 4.40
C VAL A 247 3.38 23.45 3.12
N ILE A 248 2.12 23.75 3.19
CA ILE A 248 1.32 24.28 2.07
C ILE A 248 0.88 25.68 2.43
N GLN A 249 1.13 26.64 1.53
CA GLN A 249 0.56 27.98 1.62
C GLN A 249 -0.91 27.91 1.25
N MET A 250 -1.79 28.36 2.13
CA MET A 250 -3.21 28.46 1.87
C MET A 250 -3.53 29.80 1.20
N PRO A 251 -4.54 29.84 0.32
CA PRO A 251 -5.12 31.12 -0.08
C PRO A 251 -5.60 31.90 1.16
N GLN A 252 -5.47 33.22 1.14
CA GLN A 252 -5.78 34.04 2.31
C GLN A 252 -7.23 33.83 2.77
N PHE A 253 -8.20 33.88 1.84
CA PHE A 253 -9.61 33.66 2.17
C PHE A 253 -9.84 32.31 2.89
N LEU A 254 -9.20 31.24 2.43
CA LEU A 254 -9.34 29.92 3.03
C LEU A 254 -8.71 29.87 4.44
N SER A 255 -7.59 30.56 4.64
CA SER A 255 -6.95 30.68 5.95
C SER A 255 -7.87 31.37 6.96
N GLU A 256 -8.51 32.45 6.55
CA GLU A 256 -9.47 33.20 7.36
C GLU A 256 -10.71 32.37 7.68
N GLU A 257 -11.31 31.74 6.67
CA GLU A 257 -12.49 30.88 6.83
C GLU A 257 -12.23 29.67 7.73
N ILE A 258 -11.09 28.99 7.56
CA ILE A 258 -10.73 27.85 8.44
C ILE A 258 -10.47 28.30 9.86
N GLN A 259 -9.83 29.46 10.05
CA GLN A 259 -9.63 30.04 11.40
C GLN A 259 -10.97 30.30 12.10
N ASP A 260 -11.93 30.86 11.37
CA ASP A 260 -13.26 31.14 11.91
C ASP A 260 -14.07 29.87 12.13
N TYR A 261 -13.95 28.88 11.24
CA TYR A 261 -14.54 27.56 11.44
C TYR A 261 -14.03 26.89 12.72
N ILE A 262 -12.72 26.91 12.96
CA ILE A 262 -12.13 26.33 14.17
C ILE A 262 -12.65 27.06 15.44
N LYS A 263 -12.77 28.39 15.42
CA LYS A 263 -13.32 29.15 16.54
C LYS A 263 -14.78 28.80 16.87
N GLN A 264 -15.56 28.42 15.84
CA GLN A 264 -16.96 28.02 16.01
C GLN A 264 -17.14 26.59 16.53
N LEU A 265 -16.09 25.76 16.46
CA LEU A 265 -16.16 24.40 16.95
C LEU A 265 -16.06 24.39 18.48
N TYR A 266 -17.12 23.94 19.14
CA TYR A 266 -17.13 23.81 20.60
C TYR A 266 -16.41 22.55 21.06
N GLY A 267 -15.53 22.67 22.06
CA GLY A 267 -14.87 21.51 22.72
C GLY A 267 -13.83 20.78 21.85
N VAL A 268 -13.30 21.41 20.80
CA VAL A 268 -12.22 20.86 20.00
C VAL A 268 -10.88 21.15 20.67
N GLU A 269 -10.21 20.11 21.12
CA GLU A 269 -8.85 20.19 21.65
C GLU A 269 -7.84 20.38 20.49
N HIS A 270 -6.67 20.94 20.80
CA HIS A 270 -5.65 21.26 19.80
C HIS A 270 -5.17 20.05 18.98
N ASP A 271 -5.19 18.85 19.56
CA ASP A 271 -4.81 17.59 18.94
C ASP A 271 -5.99 16.81 18.34
N SER A 272 -7.23 17.30 18.53
CA SER A 272 -8.43 16.67 17.99
C SER A 272 -8.53 16.83 16.49
N ARG A 273 -9.04 15.79 15.79
CA ARG A 273 -9.23 15.84 14.34
C ARG A 273 -10.32 16.85 13.97
N LEU A 274 -9.98 17.81 13.10
CA LEU A 274 -10.94 18.82 12.60
C LEU A 274 -12.02 18.18 11.72
N PHE A 275 -11.67 17.12 10.98
CA PHE A 275 -12.56 16.46 10.03
C PHE A 275 -12.75 14.99 10.40
N PRO A 276 -13.53 14.65 11.47
CA PRO A 276 -13.84 13.29 11.88
C PRO A 276 -14.83 12.62 10.93
N LEU A 277 -14.58 12.73 9.62
CA LEU A 277 -15.41 12.23 8.54
C LEU A 277 -14.94 10.84 8.08
N SER A 278 -15.83 10.13 7.39
CA SER A 278 -15.51 8.92 6.64
C SER A 278 -15.44 9.19 5.13
N LYS A 279 -14.72 8.33 4.40
CA LYS A 279 -14.73 8.38 2.92
C LYS A 279 -16.13 8.22 2.34
N HIS A 280 -16.97 7.43 3.00
CA HIS A 280 -18.36 7.22 2.57
C HIS A 280 -19.18 8.50 2.73
N SER A 281 -19.07 9.17 3.88
CA SER A 281 -19.72 10.46 4.13
C SER A 281 -19.33 11.50 3.09
N MET A 282 -18.02 11.65 2.83
CA MET A 282 -17.52 12.57 1.79
C MET A 282 -18.07 12.24 0.41
N LYS A 283 -18.09 10.96 0.04
CA LYS A 283 -18.62 10.52 -1.25
C LYS A 283 -20.12 10.82 -1.36
N SER A 284 -20.89 10.51 -0.33
CA SER A 284 -22.35 10.77 -0.29
C SER A 284 -22.67 12.26 -0.39
N ALA A 285 -21.92 13.12 0.33
CA ALA A 285 -22.06 14.57 0.24
C ALA A 285 -21.77 15.08 -1.17
N MET A 286 -20.69 14.61 -1.79
CA MET A 286 -20.33 14.96 -3.17
C MET A 286 -21.41 14.53 -4.16
N GLU A 287 -21.90 13.28 -4.08
CA GLU A 287 -22.95 12.77 -4.98
C GLU A 287 -24.26 13.58 -4.84
N LYS A 288 -24.64 13.95 -3.62
CA LYS A 288 -25.83 14.79 -3.35
C LYS A 288 -25.68 16.17 -3.98
N ALA A 289 -24.54 16.85 -3.76
CA ALA A 289 -24.29 18.18 -4.30
C ALA A 289 -24.16 18.17 -5.82
N CYS A 290 -23.46 17.18 -6.40
CA CYS A 290 -23.39 17.03 -7.85
C CYS A 290 -24.77 16.84 -8.49
N LYS A 291 -25.65 16.06 -7.85
CA LYS A 291 -27.02 15.85 -8.33
C LYS A 291 -27.82 17.15 -8.29
N ALA A 292 -27.69 17.96 -7.23
CA ALA A 292 -28.38 19.25 -7.09
C ALA A 292 -27.92 20.29 -8.13
N THR A 293 -26.65 20.26 -8.50
CA THR A 293 -26.01 21.25 -9.39
C THR A 293 -25.88 20.77 -10.85
N SER A 294 -26.27 19.53 -11.13
CA SER A 294 -26.07 18.87 -12.45
C SER A 294 -24.62 18.80 -12.90
N VAL A 295 -23.67 18.84 -11.96
CA VAL A 295 -22.24 18.68 -12.23
C VAL A 295 -21.88 17.17 -12.19
N LYS A 296 -20.95 16.77 -13.05
CA LYS A 296 -20.46 15.37 -13.11
C LYS A 296 -19.84 14.95 -11.78
N VAL A 297 -20.12 13.70 -11.36
CA VAL A 297 -19.46 13.10 -10.18
C VAL A 297 -18.06 12.64 -10.56
N ILE A 298 -17.06 13.05 -9.80
CA ILE A 298 -15.66 12.63 -9.95
C ILE A 298 -15.22 11.82 -8.75
N ARG A 299 -14.02 11.21 -8.79
CA ARG A 299 -13.46 10.55 -7.60
C ARG A 299 -12.92 11.59 -6.63
N LEU A 300 -13.07 11.38 -5.32
CA LEU A 300 -12.52 12.27 -4.28
C LEU A 300 -11.01 12.54 -4.46
N HIS A 301 -10.26 11.57 -5.02
CA HIS A 301 -8.84 11.75 -5.30
C HIS A 301 -8.57 12.70 -6.47
N ASP A 302 -9.51 12.83 -7.38
CA ASP A 302 -9.36 13.65 -8.59
C ASP A 302 -9.54 15.15 -8.29
N LEU A 303 -10.14 15.53 -7.14
CA LEU A 303 -10.15 16.90 -6.62
C LEU A 303 -8.75 17.52 -6.46
N ARG A 304 -7.74 16.68 -6.29
CA ARG A 304 -6.35 17.10 -6.16
C ARG A 304 -5.69 17.51 -7.48
N HIS A 305 -6.27 17.15 -8.62
CA HIS A 305 -5.63 17.27 -9.93
C HIS A 305 -5.60 18.67 -10.56
N PRO A 306 -6.54 19.60 -10.27
CA PRO A 306 -6.39 20.98 -10.73
C PRO A 306 -5.07 21.61 -10.28
N TYR A 307 -4.58 21.21 -9.09
CA TYR A 307 -3.34 21.74 -8.51
C TYR A 307 -2.04 21.09 -9.05
N VAL A 308 -2.11 19.95 -9.76
CA VAL A 308 -0.94 19.13 -10.10
C VAL A 308 -0.55 19.13 -11.57
N LYS A 309 -1.29 19.81 -12.48
CA LYS A 309 -0.86 19.94 -13.88
C LYS A 309 -0.35 21.34 -14.23
N PRO A 310 0.97 21.54 -14.25
CA PRO A 310 1.54 22.43 -15.26
C PRO A 310 1.68 21.60 -16.54
N THR A 311 0.72 21.65 -17.42
CA THR A 311 0.96 21.38 -18.83
C THR A 311 1.78 22.56 -19.35
N THR A 312 3.01 22.22 -19.81
CA THR A 312 4.00 23.09 -20.43
C THR A 312 4.87 23.97 -19.52
N LYS A 313 6.16 23.86 -19.75
CA LYS A 313 7.34 24.55 -19.25
C LYS A 313 7.24 26.07 -18.99
N LYS A 314 6.27 26.52 -18.22
CA LYS A 314 6.31 27.82 -17.55
C LYS A 314 5.61 27.66 -16.21
N PHE A 315 6.35 27.78 -15.13
CA PHE A 315 5.85 28.06 -13.80
C PHE A 315 5.12 29.41 -13.85
N ILE A 316 3.85 29.38 -14.22
CA ILE A 316 2.95 30.48 -13.84
C ILE A 316 2.50 30.10 -12.44
N THR A 317 3.15 30.68 -11.46
CA THR A 317 2.72 30.66 -10.06
C THR A 317 1.26 31.09 -10.06
N PHE A 318 0.37 30.26 -9.52
CA PHE A 318 -1.07 30.54 -9.40
C PHE A 318 -1.37 31.89 -8.71
N PHE A 319 -0.37 32.51 -8.12
CA PHE A 319 -0.36 33.81 -7.50
C PHE A 319 -0.44 35.00 -8.49
N GLU A 320 -0.05 34.83 -9.75
CA GLU A 320 -0.09 35.96 -10.72
C GLU A 320 -1.48 36.19 -11.33
N VAL A 321 -2.37 35.19 -11.28
CA VAL A 321 -3.74 35.33 -11.78
C VAL A 321 -4.62 36.14 -10.79
N PHE A 322 -4.30 36.11 -9.50
CA PHE A 322 -5.03 36.91 -8.51
C PHE A 322 -4.61 38.37 -8.43
N ARG A 323 -3.44 38.76 -8.94
CA ARG A 323 -3.01 40.17 -9.01
C ARG A 323 -3.61 40.96 -10.17
N ALA A 324 -4.24 40.30 -11.13
CA ALA A 324 -4.82 40.95 -12.31
C ALA A 324 -6.35 41.18 -12.18
N ALA A 325 -6.95 40.86 -11.04
CA ALA A 325 -8.39 40.99 -10.80
C ALA A 325 -8.73 41.75 -9.51
N SER A 326 -7.78 42.53 -8.97
CA SER A 326 -8.02 43.55 -7.92
C SER A 326 -7.63 44.93 -8.40
#